data_b1c381332fa32517ef843f0f46282f6c
#
_entry.id   b1c381332fa32517ef843f0f46282f6c
#
_cell.length_a   1.000
_cell.length_b   1.000
_cell.length_c   1.000
_cell.angle_alpha   90.00
_cell.angle_beta   90.00
_cell.angle_gamma   90.00
#
_symmetry.space_group_name_H-M   'P 1'
#
loop_
_entity.id
_entity.type
_entity.pdbx_description
1 polymer ?
#
loop_
_entity_poly.entity_id
_entity_poly.type
_entity_poly.pdbx_seq_one_letter_code
_entity_poly.pdbx_strand_id
1 'polypeptide(L)'
;MYGKRILILIPHPDDEVVGCCAAIGRARDRGAEVFGVYLTTGVPAPDVLWPWQRRGHGAWVARRRDEARRVAKRLGIDPWAFLDIPTRQLKDHLGAARNTARGAIAALGVDRLWVPAYEGGHQDHDSANALASSVSDLVEVWEFAEYNHAEGRVQSQSFPVTGLGEVTLTLSPAEVDAKRRALALYPSEKGNLSYVGAARECFRPQPAYDYARPPHDGLCFYQRFQWIPIRHPRVDITTPDQVCTVVSRFLRDVALPLKGQG
;
A
#
# COMPACT_ATOMS: atom_id res chain seq x y z
N MET A 1 12.62 5.39 -11.83
CA MET A 1 12.05 4.93 -10.58
C MET A 1 12.95 5.20 -9.37
N TYR A 2 14.25 5.07 -9.46
CA TYR A 2 15.14 5.37 -8.33
C TYR A 2 15.37 6.87 -8.19
N GLY A 3 15.47 7.32 -6.93
CA GLY A 3 15.80 8.67 -6.52
C GLY A 3 16.94 8.64 -5.51
N LYS A 4 17.27 9.79 -4.94
CA LYS A 4 18.22 9.89 -3.83
C LYS A 4 17.54 9.72 -2.48
N ARG A 5 16.30 10.19 -2.36
CA ARG A 5 15.47 10.14 -1.16
C ARG A 5 14.08 9.64 -1.51
N ILE A 6 13.84 8.39 -1.18
CA ILE A 6 12.64 7.65 -1.57
C ILE A 6 11.73 7.52 -0.35
N LEU A 7 10.48 7.95 -0.46
CA LEU A 7 9.44 7.69 0.52
C LEU A 7 8.54 6.58 0.00
N ILE A 8 8.24 5.58 0.82
CA ILE A 8 7.28 4.53 0.50
C ILE A 8 6.03 4.77 1.34
N LEU A 9 4.87 4.89 0.69
CA LEU A 9 3.58 4.78 1.36
C LEU A 9 3.20 3.31 1.46
N ILE A 10 3.14 2.82 2.68
CA ILE A 10 2.96 1.40 3.02
C ILE A 10 1.57 1.24 3.63
N PRO A 11 0.54 0.81 2.87
CA PRO A 11 -0.80 0.60 3.39
C PRO A 11 -0.83 -0.35 4.56
N HIS A 12 -0.18 -1.52 4.44
CA HIS A 12 -0.09 -2.51 5.52
C HIS A 12 1.36 -2.87 5.80
N PRO A 13 1.71 -3.16 7.05
CA PRO A 13 3.00 -3.77 7.35
C PRO A 13 3.12 -5.11 6.60
N ASP A 14 3.95 -5.18 5.58
CA ASP A 14 4.33 -6.25 4.65
C ASP A 14 4.36 -5.82 3.18
N ASP A 15 3.60 -4.79 2.78
CA ASP A 15 3.52 -4.31 1.39
C ASP A 15 4.90 -3.87 0.87
N GLU A 16 5.77 -3.31 1.73
CA GLU A 16 7.15 -2.94 1.37
C GLU A 16 8.01 -4.15 0.97
N VAL A 17 7.66 -5.34 1.48
CA VAL A 17 8.31 -6.58 1.08
C VAL A 17 7.63 -7.17 -0.14
N VAL A 18 6.30 -7.16 -0.15
CA VAL A 18 5.49 -7.72 -1.25
C VAL A 18 5.82 -7.03 -2.56
N GLY A 19 5.78 -5.70 -2.58
CA GLY A 19 5.88 -4.91 -3.80
C GLY A 19 7.30 -4.49 -4.19
N CYS A 20 8.22 -4.23 -3.21
CA CYS A 20 9.44 -3.49 -3.51
C CYS A 20 10.71 -3.92 -2.76
N CYS A 21 10.78 -5.14 -2.23
CA CYS A 21 11.92 -5.63 -1.45
C CYS A 21 13.26 -5.54 -2.19
N ALA A 22 13.33 -6.06 -3.42
CA ALA A 22 14.55 -6.00 -4.22
C ALA A 22 14.83 -4.57 -4.73
N ALA A 23 13.78 -3.83 -5.08
CA ALA A 23 13.92 -2.44 -5.49
C ALA A 23 14.53 -1.58 -4.37
N ILE A 24 14.13 -1.77 -3.11
CA ILE A 24 14.74 -1.11 -1.94
C ILE A 24 16.24 -1.43 -1.87
N GLY A 25 16.61 -2.71 -1.94
CA GLY A 25 18.01 -3.11 -1.95
C GLY A 25 18.82 -2.42 -3.04
N ARG A 26 18.32 -2.49 -4.29
CA ARG A 26 18.96 -1.86 -5.44
C ARG A 26 19.02 -0.33 -5.35
N ALA A 27 18.05 0.32 -4.72
CA ALA A 27 18.08 1.77 -4.46
C ALA A 27 19.20 2.12 -3.46
N ARG A 28 19.29 1.39 -2.36
CA ARG A 28 20.31 1.59 -1.33
C ARG A 28 21.72 1.30 -1.82
N ASP A 29 21.91 0.30 -2.67
CA ASP A 29 23.19 0.01 -3.32
C ASP A 29 23.65 1.17 -4.22
N ARG A 30 22.72 2.03 -4.67
CA ARG A 30 22.98 3.28 -5.39
C ARG A 30 23.13 4.50 -4.49
N GLY A 31 23.13 4.29 -3.16
CA GLY A 31 23.29 5.36 -2.18
C GLY A 31 21.98 6.09 -1.85
N ALA A 32 20.80 5.56 -2.21
CA ALA A 32 19.53 6.18 -1.83
C ALA A 32 19.22 5.97 -0.34
N GLU A 33 18.64 7.00 0.29
CA GLU A 33 17.98 6.91 1.57
C GLU A 33 16.52 6.50 1.32
N VAL A 34 16.01 5.56 2.10
CA VAL A 34 14.66 5.03 1.96
C VAL A 34 13.89 5.22 3.24
N PHE A 35 12.75 5.87 3.15
CA PHE A 35 11.85 6.19 4.25
C PHE A 35 10.50 5.49 4.08
N GLY A 36 9.77 5.28 5.18
CA GLY A 36 8.47 4.63 5.14
C GLY A 36 7.41 5.35 5.98
N VAL A 37 6.21 5.48 5.45
CA VAL A 37 5.00 5.82 6.21
C VAL A 37 4.07 4.63 6.17
N TYR A 38 3.87 3.98 7.32
CA TYR A 38 2.91 2.89 7.49
C TYR A 38 1.53 3.50 7.71
N LEU A 39 0.64 3.35 6.73
CA LEU A 39 -0.64 4.06 6.66
C LEU A 39 -1.72 3.43 7.52
N THR A 40 -1.67 2.10 7.73
CA THR A 40 -2.59 1.41 8.62
C THR A 40 -1.85 0.47 9.58
N THR A 41 -2.57 -0.02 10.57
CA THR A 41 -2.04 -1.00 11.53
C THR A 41 -1.92 -2.41 10.93
N GLY A 42 -2.53 -2.66 9.74
CA GLY A 42 -2.69 -4.00 9.17
C GLY A 42 -3.66 -4.89 9.97
N VAL A 43 -4.38 -4.33 10.95
CA VAL A 43 -5.35 -5.04 11.80
C VAL A 43 -6.72 -4.39 11.63
N PRO A 44 -7.80 -5.17 11.39
CA PRO A 44 -9.15 -4.63 11.31
C PRO A 44 -9.60 -3.98 12.63
N ALA A 45 -10.53 -3.02 12.54
CA ALA A 45 -11.09 -2.38 13.72
C ALA A 45 -11.78 -3.39 14.66
N PRO A 46 -11.80 -3.14 15.99
CA PRO A 46 -12.34 -4.09 16.96
C PRO A 46 -13.81 -4.46 16.74
N ASP A 47 -14.61 -3.53 16.20
CA ASP A 47 -16.06 -3.73 15.97
C ASP A 47 -16.35 -4.79 14.89
N VAL A 48 -15.44 -5.01 13.93
CA VAL A 48 -15.58 -6.07 12.91
C VAL A 48 -15.07 -7.44 13.37
N LEU A 49 -14.35 -7.49 14.48
CA LEU A 49 -13.79 -8.73 15.04
C LEU A 49 -14.82 -9.51 15.87
N TRP A 50 -14.61 -10.83 15.98
CA TRP A 50 -15.36 -11.65 16.91
C TRP A 50 -15.14 -11.17 18.36
N PRO A 51 -16.15 -11.27 19.26
CA PRO A 51 -16.04 -10.77 20.64
C PRO A 51 -14.81 -11.27 21.41
N TRP A 52 -14.40 -12.52 21.18
CA TRP A 52 -13.21 -13.11 21.81
C TRP A 52 -11.89 -12.59 21.26
N GLN A 53 -11.86 -12.09 20.03
CA GLN A 53 -10.66 -11.49 19.40
C GLN A 53 -10.42 -10.04 19.85
N ARG A 54 -11.48 -9.32 20.22
CA ARG A 54 -11.42 -7.90 20.61
C ARG A 54 -10.49 -7.64 21.78
N ARG A 55 -10.45 -8.56 22.77
CA ARG A 55 -9.58 -8.43 23.96
C ARG A 55 -8.09 -8.44 23.59
N GLY A 56 -7.71 -9.13 22.52
CA GLY A 56 -6.33 -9.21 22.05
C GLY A 56 -5.94 -8.17 20.99
N HIS A 57 -6.87 -7.28 20.61
CA HIS A 57 -6.66 -6.33 19.49
C HIS A 57 -5.40 -5.48 19.65
N GLY A 58 -5.20 -4.82 20.81
CA GLY A 58 -4.02 -3.98 21.06
C GLY A 58 -2.71 -4.77 20.98
N ALA A 59 -2.69 -6.00 21.50
CA ALA A 59 -1.51 -6.87 21.39
C ALA A 59 -1.25 -7.29 19.93
N TRP A 60 -2.29 -7.47 19.12
CA TRP A 60 -2.16 -7.77 17.70
C TRP A 60 -1.58 -6.58 16.95
N VAL A 61 -2.09 -5.35 17.16
CA VAL A 61 -1.54 -4.12 16.59
C VAL A 61 -0.08 -3.93 16.98
N ALA A 62 0.26 -4.09 18.26
CA ALA A 62 1.65 -3.98 18.73
C ALA A 62 2.57 -5.00 18.03
N ARG A 63 2.12 -6.26 17.89
CA ARG A 63 2.86 -7.29 17.16
C ARG A 63 3.12 -6.90 15.71
N ARG A 64 2.11 -6.43 14.97
CA ARG A 64 2.26 -5.99 13.58
C ARG A 64 3.27 -4.86 13.45
N ARG A 65 3.20 -3.88 14.35
CA ARG A 65 4.16 -2.77 14.39
C ARG A 65 5.59 -3.23 14.68
N ASP A 66 5.76 -4.21 15.56
CA ASP A 66 7.08 -4.75 15.87
C ASP A 66 7.65 -5.61 14.72
N GLU A 67 6.80 -6.34 14.01
CA GLU A 67 7.16 -7.03 12.77
C GLU A 67 7.65 -6.02 11.72
N ALA A 68 6.88 -4.94 11.48
CA ALA A 68 7.26 -3.88 10.56
C ALA A 68 8.60 -3.20 10.91
N ARG A 69 8.83 -2.88 12.19
CA ARG A 69 10.11 -2.30 12.64
C ARG A 69 11.30 -3.22 12.37
N ARG A 70 11.13 -4.54 12.60
CA ARG A 70 12.19 -5.53 12.30
C ARG A 70 12.49 -5.60 10.81
N VAL A 71 11.45 -5.59 9.98
CA VAL A 71 11.59 -5.61 8.52
C VAL A 71 12.18 -4.30 8.02
N ALA A 72 11.70 -3.15 8.47
CA ALA A 72 12.26 -1.85 8.12
C ALA A 72 13.77 -1.79 8.42
N LYS A 73 14.19 -2.24 9.62
CA LYS A 73 15.62 -2.36 9.99
C LYS A 73 16.37 -3.31 9.04
N ARG A 74 15.77 -4.43 8.68
CA ARG A 74 16.38 -5.43 7.77
C ARG A 74 16.59 -4.89 6.38
N LEU A 75 15.60 -4.16 5.85
CA LEU A 75 15.63 -3.57 4.50
C LEU A 75 16.37 -2.22 4.46
N GLY A 76 16.63 -1.61 5.63
CA GLY A 76 17.23 -0.28 5.75
C GLY A 76 16.27 0.82 5.35
N ILE A 77 15.01 0.66 5.69
CA ILE A 77 13.99 1.70 5.66
C ILE A 77 14.04 2.46 6.98
N ASP A 78 14.01 3.79 6.94
CA ASP A 78 13.82 4.62 8.12
C ASP A 78 12.31 4.96 8.26
N PRO A 79 11.60 4.39 9.27
CA PRO A 79 10.18 4.65 9.44
C PRO A 79 9.94 6.08 9.92
N TRP A 80 9.34 6.92 9.06
CA TRP A 80 8.91 8.27 9.44
C TRP A 80 7.71 8.26 10.37
N ALA A 81 6.70 7.45 10.06
CA ALA A 81 5.48 7.37 10.86
C ALA A 81 4.81 5.99 10.77
N PHE A 82 4.09 5.65 11.85
CA PHE A 82 3.12 4.58 11.91
C PHE A 82 1.77 5.19 12.30
N LEU A 83 0.81 5.21 11.38
CA LEU A 83 -0.53 5.69 11.67
C LEU A 83 -1.36 4.61 12.37
N ASP A 84 -2.22 5.05 13.31
CA ASP A 84 -3.09 4.13 14.07
C ASP A 84 -4.45 3.92 13.39
N ILE A 85 -4.45 3.88 12.05
CA ILE A 85 -5.64 3.66 11.25
C ILE A 85 -5.86 2.14 11.11
N PRO A 86 -7.03 1.60 11.49
CA PRO A 86 -7.33 0.20 11.24
C PRO A 86 -7.31 -0.10 9.73
N THR A 87 -6.90 -1.32 9.33
CA THR A 87 -7.04 -1.73 7.93
C THR A 87 -8.49 -1.66 7.47
N ARG A 88 -8.71 -1.40 6.17
CA ARG A 88 -9.99 -1.14 5.49
C ARG A 88 -10.61 0.24 5.80
N GLN A 89 -9.92 1.09 6.56
CA GLN A 89 -10.41 2.42 6.92
C GLN A 89 -9.53 3.56 6.39
N LEU A 90 -8.50 3.29 5.61
CA LEU A 90 -7.63 4.36 5.08
C LEU A 90 -8.41 5.41 4.29
N LYS A 91 -9.39 5.00 3.47
CA LYS A 91 -10.26 5.90 2.70
C LYS A 91 -10.96 6.95 3.57
N ASP A 92 -11.25 6.61 4.83
CA ASP A 92 -11.97 7.49 5.75
C ASP A 92 -11.02 8.47 6.48
N HIS A 93 -9.70 8.30 6.31
CA HIS A 93 -8.65 9.08 6.98
C HIS A 93 -7.65 9.73 6.01
N LEU A 94 -7.99 9.84 4.72
CA LEU A 94 -7.09 10.34 3.65
C LEU A 94 -6.52 11.74 3.94
N GLY A 95 -7.29 12.64 4.55
CA GLY A 95 -6.82 13.97 4.91
C GLY A 95 -5.65 13.94 5.90
N ALA A 96 -5.77 13.16 6.97
CA ALA A 96 -4.71 13.01 7.98
C ALA A 96 -3.47 12.30 7.39
N ALA A 97 -3.69 11.23 6.62
CA ALA A 97 -2.62 10.49 5.95
C ALA A 97 -1.87 11.39 4.93
N ARG A 98 -2.59 12.23 4.17
CA ARG A 98 -2.00 13.21 3.26
C ARG A 98 -1.12 14.22 3.99
N ASN A 99 -1.57 14.75 5.11
CA ASN A 99 -0.79 15.70 5.90
C ASN A 99 0.51 15.06 6.40
N THR A 100 0.48 13.80 6.83
CA THR A 100 1.68 13.05 7.22
C THR A 100 2.62 12.85 6.03
N ALA A 101 2.11 12.45 4.87
CA ALA A 101 2.92 12.27 3.66
C ALA A 101 3.57 13.59 3.20
N ARG A 102 2.81 14.70 3.18
CA ARG A 102 3.34 16.03 2.85
C ARG A 102 4.43 16.48 3.83
N GLY A 103 4.20 16.24 5.12
CA GLY A 103 5.20 16.54 6.16
C GLY A 103 6.49 15.75 5.95
N ALA A 104 6.40 14.46 5.64
CA ALA A 104 7.55 13.62 5.33
C ALA A 104 8.29 14.11 4.05
N ILE A 105 7.55 14.38 2.97
CA ILE A 105 8.11 14.88 1.70
C ILE A 105 8.91 16.15 1.94
N ALA A 106 8.34 17.12 2.66
CA ALA A 106 8.98 18.40 2.92
C ALA A 106 10.19 18.28 3.87
N ALA A 107 10.03 17.57 4.99
CA ALA A 107 11.06 17.47 6.02
C ALA A 107 12.28 16.66 5.58
N LEU A 108 12.04 15.60 4.76
CA LEU A 108 13.09 14.70 4.31
C LEU A 108 13.66 15.07 2.94
N GLY A 109 13.06 16.04 2.23
CA GLY A 109 13.48 16.40 0.87
C GLY A 109 13.34 15.23 -0.12
N VAL A 110 12.21 14.54 -0.03
CA VAL A 110 11.89 13.36 -0.85
C VAL A 110 11.84 13.74 -2.33
N ASP A 111 12.52 12.99 -3.18
CA ASP A 111 12.52 13.18 -4.64
C ASP A 111 11.79 12.05 -5.41
N ARG A 112 11.42 10.96 -4.72
CA ARG A 112 10.61 9.86 -5.25
C ARG A 112 9.63 9.36 -4.20
N LEU A 113 8.39 9.17 -4.61
CA LEU A 113 7.35 8.54 -3.82
C LEU A 113 7.01 7.19 -4.45
N TRP A 114 7.03 6.13 -3.65
CA TRP A 114 6.59 4.80 -4.08
C TRP A 114 5.30 4.44 -3.36
N VAL A 115 4.36 3.82 -4.08
CA VAL A 115 3.04 3.46 -3.56
C VAL A 115 2.52 2.20 -4.28
N PRO A 116 1.69 1.34 -3.65
CA PRO A 116 1.01 0.28 -4.38
C PRO A 116 0.18 0.82 -5.53
N ALA A 117 0.06 0.03 -6.60
CA ALA A 117 -0.73 0.39 -7.77
C ALA A 117 -2.23 0.51 -7.47
N TYR A 118 -2.94 1.27 -8.30
CA TYR A 118 -4.40 1.25 -8.35
C TYR A 118 -4.83 0.02 -9.13
N GLU A 119 -5.03 -1.09 -8.42
CA GLU A 119 -5.17 -2.41 -9.05
C GLU A 119 -6.29 -3.29 -8.45
N GLY A 120 -7.07 -2.77 -7.50
CA GLY A 120 -8.18 -3.52 -6.91
C GLY A 120 -7.75 -4.71 -6.05
N GLY A 121 -6.51 -4.75 -5.61
CA GLY A 121 -5.98 -5.76 -4.70
C GLY A 121 -6.57 -5.61 -3.31
N HIS A 122 -6.48 -4.41 -2.75
CA HIS A 122 -7.05 -4.06 -1.45
C HIS A 122 -7.54 -2.60 -1.48
N GLN A 123 -8.66 -2.29 -0.79
CA GLN A 123 -9.19 -0.94 -0.77
C GLN A 123 -8.25 0.10 -0.15
N ASP A 124 -7.38 -0.31 0.79
CA ASP A 124 -6.37 0.59 1.36
C ASP A 124 -5.23 0.86 0.36
N HIS A 125 -4.89 -0.10 -0.55
CA HIS A 125 -3.93 0.13 -1.64
C HIS A 125 -4.49 1.16 -2.62
N ASP A 126 -5.75 0.99 -3.06
CA ASP A 126 -6.42 1.92 -3.95
C ASP A 126 -6.51 3.32 -3.33
N SER A 127 -6.78 3.38 -2.02
CA SER A 127 -6.82 4.64 -1.25
C SER A 127 -5.43 5.30 -1.12
N ALA A 128 -4.38 4.51 -0.89
CA ALA A 128 -3.01 5.00 -0.82
C ALA A 128 -2.51 5.51 -2.18
N ASN A 129 -2.90 4.84 -3.28
CA ASN A 129 -2.58 5.28 -4.63
C ASN A 129 -3.20 6.66 -4.93
N ALA A 130 -4.46 6.85 -4.58
CA ALA A 130 -5.12 8.15 -4.72
C ALA A 130 -4.53 9.22 -3.79
N LEU A 131 -4.13 8.86 -2.57
CA LEU A 131 -3.40 9.74 -1.67
C LEU A 131 -2.09 10.21 -2.32
N ALA A 132 -1.32 9.31 -2.92
CA ALA A 132 -0.09 9.64 -3.64
C ALA A 132 -0.34 10.59 -4.82
N SER A 133 -1.41 10.36 -5.59
CA SER A 133 -1.85 11.27 -6.66
C SER A 133 -2.10 12.70 -6.14
N SER A 134 -2.64 12.84 -4.92
CA SER A 134 -2.92 14.15 -4.30
C SER A 134 -1.70 14.95 -3.86
N VAL A 135 -0.50 14.38 -3.98
CA VAL A 135 0.79 15.02 -3.66
C VAL A 135 1.78 14.95 -4.84
N SER A 136 1.32 14.55 -6.02
CA SER A 136 2.15 14.43 -7.22
C SER A 136 2.67 15.76 -7.76
N ASP A 137 2.12 16.88 -7.29
CA ASP A 137 2.64 18.23 -7.53
C ASP A 137 3.94 18.53 -6.75
N LEU A 138 4.23 17.76 -5.70
CA LEU A 138 5.39 17.94 -4.82
C LEU A 138 6.54 16.98 -5.13
N VAL A 139 6.26 15.80 -5.67
CA VAL A 139 7.20 14.71 -5.83
C VAL A 139 6.80 13.79 -6.97
N GLU A 140 7.78 13.24 -7.69
CA GLU A 140 7.50 12.24 -8.73
C GLU A 140 7.05 10.92 -8.11
N VAL A 141 5.85 10.46 -8.51
CA VAL A 141 5.21 9.25 -7.97
C VAL A 141 5.45 8.07 -8.90
N TRP A 142 5.89 6.96 -8.32
CA TRP A 142 5.98 5.66 -8.94
C TRP A 142 5.10 4.66 -8.20
N GLU A 143 4.37 3.86 -8.94
CA GLU A 143 3.58 2.78 -8.36
C GLU A 143 4.21 1.42 -8.62
N PHE A 144 4.00 0.50 -7.69
CA PHE A 144 4.44 -0.88 -7.80
C PHE A 144 3.25 -1.84 -7.74
N ALA A 145 3.30 -2.88 -8.59
CA ALA A 145 2.27 -3.91 -8.63
C ALA A 145 2.47 -4.91 -7.49
N GLU A 146 1.40 -5.30 -6.83
CA GLU A 146 1.41 -6.34 -5.81
C GLU A 146 0.56 -7.54 -6.22
N TYR A 147 -0.76 -7.37 -6.26
CA TYR A 147 -1.69 -8.41 -6.66
C TYR A 147 -3.05 -7.83 -7.08
N ASN A 148 -3.66 -8.45 -8.07
CA ASN A 148 -4.98 -8.11 -8.55
C ASN A 148 -5.77 -9.37 -8.95
N HIS A 149 -7.01 -9.18 -9.38
CA HIS A 149 -7.89 -10.25 -9.82
C HIS A 149 -8.61 -9.89 -11.15
N ALA A 150 -8.01 -9.01 -11.94
CA ALA A 150 -8.61 -8.44 -13.14
C ALA A 150 -9.06 -9.48 -14.17
N GLU A 151 -8.30 -10.57 -14.30
CA GLU A 151 -8.60 -11.66 -15.24
C GLU A 151 -9.37 -12.84 -14.60
N GLY A 152 -10.06 -12.65 -13.49
CA GLY A 152 -10.80 -13.70 -12.79
C GLY A 152 -9.91 -14.71 -12.03
N ARG A 153 -8.62 -14.44 -11.93
CA ARG A 153 -7.62 -15.20 -11.17
C ARG A 153 -6.65 -14.27 -10.48
N VAL A 154 -6.04 -14.75 -9.40
CA VAL A 154 -5.01 -13.97 -8.70
C VAL A 154 -3.79 -13.81 -9.59
N GLN A 155 -3.41 -12.56 -9.83
CA GLN A 155 -2.16 -12.20 -10.47
C GLN A 155 -1.29 -11.47 -9.44
N SER A 156 0.00 -11.79 -9.40
CA SER A 156 0.96 -11.14 -8.51
C SER A 156 2.09 -10.52 -9.32
N GLN A 157 2.54 -9.34 -8.87
CA GLN A 157 3.66 -8.62 -9.48
C GLN A 157 3.43 -8.32 -10.97
N SER A 158 2.20 -7.89 -11.30
CA SER A 158 1.82 -7.46 -12.65
C SER A 158 0.66 -6.48 -12.57
N PHE A 159 0.67 -5.45 -13.39
CA PHE A 159 -0.42 -4.48 -13.46
C PHE A 159 -1.64 -5.11 -14.17
N PRO A 160 -2.88 -4.76 -13.75
CA PRO A 160 -4.11 -5.25 -14.40
C PRO A 160 -4.28 -4.70 -15.83
N VAL A 161 -3.72 -3.52 -16.09
CA VAL A 161 -3.73 -2.86 -17.39
C VAL A 161 -2.31 -2.46 -17.73
N THR A 162 -1.81 -2.89 -18.89
CA THR A 162 -0.48 -2.51 -19.39
C THR A 162 -0.41 -1.01 -19.62
N GLY A 163 0.67 -0.39 -19.17
CA GLY A 163 0.88 1.06 -19.25
C GLY A 163 2.26 1.45 -19.77
N LEU A 164 2.41 2.72 -20.11
CA LEU A 164 3.70 3.26 -20.55
C LEU A 164 4.69 3.35 -19.37
N GLY A 165 5.96 3.10 -19.66
CA GLY A 165 7.03 3.25 -18.67
C GLY A 165 7.13 2.12 -17.65
N GLU A 166 6.50 0.97 -17.89
CA GLU A 166 6.63 -0.20 -17.03
C GLU A 166 8.06 -0.71 -16.97
N VAL A 167 8.53 -0.95 -15.76
CA VAL A 167 9.85 -1.52 -15.46
C VAL A 167 9.65 -2.82 -14.68
N THR A 168 10.06 -3.92 -15.27
CA THR A 168 10.07 -5.23 -14.59
C THR A 168 11.47 -5.52 -14.08
N LEU A 169 11.61 -5.66 -12.77
CA LEU A 169 12.83 -6.10 -12.13
C LEU A 169 12.76 -7.62 -11.98
N THR A 170 13.48 -8.35 -12.80
CA THR A 170 13.72 -9.79 -12.54
C THR A 170 14.67 -9.92 -11.37
N LEU A 171 14.27 -10.72 -10.38
CA LEU A 171 15.05 -10.94 -9.16
C LEU A 171 16.07 -12.06 -9.38
N SER A 172 17.31 -11.80 -8.95
CA SER A 172 18.34 -12.84 -8.85
C SER A 172 17.97 -13.87 -7.77
N PRO A 173 18.54 -15.09 -7.78
CA PRO A 173 18.29 -16.06 -6.73
C PRO A 173 18.55 -15.52 -5.32
N ALA A 174 19.59 -14.70 -5.14
CA ALA A 174 19.90 -14.08 -3.86
C ALA A 174 18.83 -13.07 -3.40
N GLU A 175 18.27 -12.27 -4.34
CA GLU A 175 17.17 -11.33 -4.05
C GLU A 175 15.88 -12.07 -3.74
N VAL A 176 15.56 -13.16 -4.46
CA VAL A 176 14.43 -14.04 -4.16
C VAL A 176 14.52 -14.58 -2.73
N ASP A 177 15.69 -15.08 -2.35
CA ASP A 177 15.92 -15.60 -1.01
C ASP A 177 15.86 -14.50 0.07
N ALA A 178 16.36 -13.30 -0.24
CA ALA A 178 16.26 -12.15 0.66
C ALA A 178 14.80 -11.73 0.87
N LYS A 179 14.00 -11.67 -0.20
CA LYS A 179 12.55 -11.37 -0.17
C LYS A 179 11.79 -12.41 0.66
N ARG A 180 12.05 -13.70 0.43
CA ARG A 180 11.44 -14.80 1.23
C ARG A 180 11.78 -14.70 2.72
N ARG A 181 13.05 -14.40 3.05
CA ARG A 181 13.46 -14.19 4.44
C ARG A 181 12.80 -12.96 5.06
N ALA A 182 12.60 -11.89 4.31
CA ALA A 182 11.88 -10.70 4.78
C ALA A 182 10.40 -10.98 5.03
N LEU A 183 9.71 -11.67 4.10
CA LEU A 183 8.32 -12.13 4.29
C LEU A 183 8.16 -13.01 5.54
N ALA A 184 9.14 -13.88 5.84
CA ALA A 184 9.11 -14.73 7.02
C ALA A 184 9.19 -13.96 8.35
N LEU A 185 9.57 -12.67 8.33
CA LEU A 185 9.53 -11.78 9.50
C LEU A 185 8.12 -11.26 9.83
N TYR A 186 7.13 -11.57 8.99
CA TYR A 186 5.71 -11.32 9.20
C TYR A 186 4.94 -12.61 9.50
N PRO A 187 5.23 -13.32 10.62
CA PRO A 187 4.55 -14.57 10.95
C PRO A 187 3.05 -14.41 11.16
N SER A 188 2.57 -13.18 11.49
CA SER A 188 1.15 -12.88 11.62
C SER A 188 0.40 -12.94 10.29
N GLU A 189 1.09 -12.79 9.15
CA GLU A 189 0.51 -12.75 7.80
C GLU A 189 0.85 -13.99 6.95
N LYS A 190 1.50 -15.00 7.51
CA LYS A 190 1.93 -16.20 6.79
C LYS A 190 0.83 -16.83 5.91
N GLY A 191 -0.42 -16.80 6.37
CA GLY A 191 -1.56 -17.33 5.60
C GLY A 191 -2.02 -16.41 4.47
N ASN A 192 -1.79 -15.10 4.59
CA ASN A 192 -2.24 -14.09 3.63
C ASN A 192 -1.20 -13.83 2.53
N LEU A 193 0.06 -14.22 2.74
CA LEU A 193 1.17 -13.97 1.81
C LEU A 193 1.48 -15.18 0.90
N SER A 194 0.66 -16.24 0.94
CA SER A 194 0.93 -17.49 0.20
C SER A 194 0.86 -17.33 -1.33
N TYR A 195 0.19 -16.30 -1.84
CA TYR A 195 0.05 -16.01 -3.26
C TYR A 195 1.08 -15.00 -3.79
N VAL A 196 1.94 -14.46 -2.94
CA VAL A 196 2.92 -13.44 -3.32
C VAL A 196 4.02 -14.05 -4.19
N GLY A 197 4.16 -13.51 -5.40
CA GLY A 197 5.28 -13.85 -6.28
C GLY A 197 6.61 -13.26 -5.78
N ALA A 198 7.69 -14.03 -5.94
CA ALA A 198 9.02 -13.58 -5.52
C ALA A 198 10.03 -13.49 -6.68
N ALA A 199 9.61 -13.75 -7.92
CA ALA A 199 10.53 -13.80 -9.06
C ALA A 199 10.77 -12.43 -9.70
N ARG A 200 9.88 -11.49 -9.50
CA ARG A 200 9.95 -10.15 -10.10
C ARG A 200 9.29 -9.10 -9.22
N GLU A 201 9.57 -7.84 -9.50
CA GLU A 201 8.85 -6.66 -9.00
C GLU A 201 8.59 -5.73 -10.19
N CYS A 202 7.43 -5.13 -10.27
CA CYS A 202 7.01 -4.31 -11.40
C CYS A 202 6.67 -2.91 -10.93
N PHE A 203 7.23 -1.91 -11.62
CA PHE A 203 7.06 -0.49 -11.33
C PHE A 203 6.66 0.26 -12.59
N ARG A 204 5.97 1.40 -12.41
CA ARG A 204 5.79 2.41 -13.46
C ARG A 204 5.56 3.78 -12.85
N PRO A 205 5.77 4.88 -13.61
CA PRO A 205 5.26 6.17 -13.21
C PRO A 205 3.75 6.07 -12.97
N GLN A 206 3.25 6.67 -11.89
CA GLN A 206 1.81 6.67 -11.63
C GLN A 206 1.07 7.38 -12.77
N PRO A 207 0.17 6.70 -13.50
CA PRO A 207 -0.60 7.34 -14.54
C PRO A 207 -1.73 8.20 -13.95
N ALA A 208 -2.32 9.06 -14.76
CA ALA A 208 -3.55 9.75 -14.38
C ALA A 208 -4.73 8.76 -14.38
N TYR A 209 -5.31 8.55 -13.20
CA TYR A 209 -6.46 7.67 -13.02
C TYR A 209 -7.77 8.45 -12.89
N ASP A 210 -8.84 7.88 -13.39
CA ASP A 210 -10.21 8.27 -13.01
C ASP A 210 -10.62 7.50 -11.75
N TYR A 211 -10.30 8.04 -10.58
CA TYR A 211 -10.66 7.44 -9.30
C TYR A 211 -12.17 7.41 -8.99
N ALA A 212 -13.02 7.92 -9.89
CA ALA A 212 -14.46 7.74 -9.79
C ALA A 212 -14.92 6.36 -10.30
N ARG A 213 -14.00 5.57 -10.86
CA ARG A 213 -14.26 4.23 -11.40
C ARG A 213 -13.32 3.22 -10.77
N PRO A 214 -13.73 1.95 -10.65
CA PRO A 214 -12.83 0.87 -10.25
C PRO A 214 -11.59 0.78 -11.16
N PRO A 215 -10.47 0.22 -10.66
CA PRO A 215 -9.21 0.17 -11.41
C PRO A 215 -9.26 -0.69 -12.68
N HIS A 216 -10.22 -1.59 -12.79
CA HIS A 216 -10.47 -2.47 -13.94
C HIS A 216 -11.91 -3.01 -13.92
N ASP A 217 -12.37 -3.55 -15.06
CA ASP A 217 -13.73 -4.08 -15.21
C ASP A 217 -13.94 -5.45 -14.53
N GLY A 218 -12.87 -6.10 -14.12
CA GLY A 218 -12.92 -7.40 -13.42
C GLY A 218 -13.29 -7.26 -11.95
N LEU A 219 -13.51 -8.40 -11.28
CA LEU A 219 -13.77 -8.45 -9.85
C LEU A 219 -12.54 -8.00 -9.05
N CYS A 220 -12.67 -7.00 -8.19
CA CYS A 220 -11.59 -6.64 -7.27
C CYS A 220 -11.30 -7.78 -6.28
N PHE A 221 -10.03 -7.97 -5.95
CA PHE A 221 -9.59 -9.07 -5.10
C PHE A 221 -10.28 -9.09 -3.72
N TYR A 222 -10.53 -7.94 -3.12
CA TYR A 222 -11.20 -7.84 -1.83
C TYR A 222 -12.70 -8.18 -1.89
N GLN A 223 -13.32 -8.26 -3.09
CA GLN A 223 -14.72 -8.66 -3.25
C GLN A 223 -14.91 -10.18 -3.31
N ARG A 224 -13.86 -10.96 -3.57
CA ARG A 224 -13.97 -12.39 -3.93
C ARG A 224 -14.65 -13.28 -2.88
N PHE A 225 -14.77 -12.83 -1.63
CA PHE A 225 -15.44 -13.56 -0.55
C PHE A 225 -16.75 -12.93 -0.10
N GLN A 226 -17.24 -11.89 -0.78
CA GLN A 226 -18.49 -11.20 -0.42
C GLN A 226 -19.74 -12.06 -0.62
N TRP A 227 -19.63 -13.18 -1.32
CA TRP A 227 -20.70 -14.19 -1.45
C TRP A 227 -20.98 -14.95 -0.15
N ILE A 228 -20.11 -14.88 0.85
CA ILE A 228 -20.28 -15.54 2.15
C ILE A 228 -21.44 -14.86 2.88
N PRO A 229 -22.53 -15.56 3.23
CA PRO A 229 -23.77 -14.95 3.72
C PRO A 229 -23.72 -14.53 5.20
N ILE A 230 -22.59 -14.74 5.85
CA ILE A 230 -22.39 -14.40 7.27
C ILE A 230 -21.33 -13.33 7.42
N ARG A 231 -21.52 -12.44 8.41
CA ARG A 231 -20.49 -11.47 8.76
C ARG A 231 -19.26 -12.21 9.31
N HIS A 232 -18.14 -12.10 8.61
CA HIS A 232 -16.89 -12.74 9.00
C HIS A 232 -15.75 -11.71 8.99
N PRO A 233 -14.89 -11.65 10.04
CA PRO A 233 -13.84 -10.63 10.15
C PRO A 233 -12.85 -10.57 8.98
N ARG A 234 -12.66 -11.68 8.27
CA ARG A 234 -11.77 -11.75 7.08
C ARG A 234 -12.45 -11.31 5.79
N VAL A 235 -13.77 -11.14 5.79
CA VAL A 235 -14.52 -10.71 4.60
C VAL A 235 -14.63 -9.19 4.62
N ASP A 236 -14.11 -8.57 3.57
CA ASP A 236 -14.34 -7.16 3.32
C ASP A 236 -15.68 -7.00 2.61
N ILE A 237 -16.60 -6.25 3.20
CA ILE A 237 -17.91 -5.98 2.62
C ILE A 237 -17.97 -4.66 1.84
N THR A 238 -16.87 -3.91 1.80
CA THR A 238 -16.79 -2.65 1.06
C THR A 238 -16.82 -2.92 -0.44
N THR A 239 -17.66 -2.19 -1.15
CA THR A 239 -17.72 -2.28 -2.62
C THR A 239 -16.72 -1.31 -3.26
N PRO A 240 -16.24 -1.59 -4.50
CA PRO A 240 -15.39 -0.66 -5.23
C PRO A 240 -16.04 0.72 -5.42
N ASP A 241 -17.33 0.79 -5.68
CA ASP A 241 -18.06 2.05 -5.84
C ASP A 241 -18.04 2.91 -4.56
N GLN A 242 -18.11 2.25 -3.38
CA GLN A 242 -17.97 2.97 -2.11
C GLN A 242 -16.56 3.56 -1.97
N VAL A 243 -15.53 2.81 -2.32
CA VAL A 243 -14.13 3.30 -2.30
C VAL A 243 -13.98 4.46 -3.28
N CYS A 244 -14.40 4.28 -4.54
CA CYS A 244 -14.34 5.29 -5.59
C CYS A 244 -15.06 6.59 -5.20
N THR A 245 -16.25 6.46 -4.58
CA THR A 245 -17.03 7.62 -4.12
C THR A 245 -16.26 8.44 -3.08
N VAL A 246 -15.67 7.79 -2.08
CA VAL A 246 -14.94 8.48 -1.00
C VAL A 246 -13.64 9.08 -1.52
N VAL A 247 -12.88 8.31 -2.27
CA VAL A 247 -11.58 8.71 -2.82
C VAL A 247 -11.72 9.86 -3.81
N SER A 248 -12.66 9.79 -4.75
CA SER A 248 -12.88 10.86 -5.73
C SER A 248 -13.40 12.15 -5.07
N ARG A 249 -14.20 12.04 -4.00
CA ARG A 249 -14.57 13.21 -3.19
C ARG A 249 -13.36 13.85 -2.56
N PHE A 250 -12.53 13.08 -1.88
CA PHE A 250 -11.29 13.56 -1.29
C PHE A 250 -10.42 14.30 -2.31
N LEU A 251 -10.20 13.74 -3.49
CA LEU A 251 -9.39 14.37 -4.53
C LEU A 251 -10.00 15.70 -5.03
N ARG A 252 -11.31 15.77 -5.17
CA ARG A 252 -11.98 17.06 -5.50
C ARG A 252 -11.79 18.10 -4.41
N ASP A 253 -11.94 17.69 -3.14
CA ASP A 253 -11.81 18.60 -1.99
C ASP A 253 -10.40 19.19 -1.87
N VAL A 254 -9.35 18.39 -2.15
CA VAL A 254 -7.96 18.87 -2.11
C VAL A 254 -7.54 19.66 -3.36
N ALA A 255 -8.24 19.50 -4.50
CA ALA A 255 -8.00 20.26 -5.71
C ALA A 255 -8.64 21.66 -5.65
N LEU A 256 -9.62 21.87 -4.77
CA LEU A 256 -10.24 23.18 -4.60
C LEU A 256 -9.26 24.12 -3.88
N PRO A 257 -9.02 25.34 -4.41
CA PRO A 257 -8.22 26.31 -3.69
C PRO A 257 -8.88 26.61 -2.33
N LEU A 258 -8.07 26.61 -1.26
CA LEU A 258 -8.55 27.02 0.07
C LEU A 258 -9.28 28.36 -0.09
N LYS A 259 -10.60 28.35 0.08
CA LYS A 259 -11.37 29.61 0.14
C LYS A 259 -10.76 30.43 1.24
N GLY A 260 -10.20 31.60 0.85
CA GLY A 260 -9.41 32.45 1.69
C GLY A 260 -10.02 32.63 3.08
N GLN A 261 -9.21 32.41 4.08
CA GLN A 261 -9.39 33.06 5.36
C GLN A 261 -8.94 34.51 5.13
N GLY A 262 -9.93 35.37 4.79
CA GLY A 262 -9.79 36.81 4.82
C GLY A 262 -9.78 37.32 6.25
#